data_82aae1971ddcf5926b9abe371f22b4ee
#
_entry.id   82aae1971ddcf5926b9abe371f22b4ee
#
_cell.length_a   1.000
_cell.length_b   1.000
_cell.length_c   1.000
_cell.angle_alpha   90.00
_cell.angle_beta   90.00
_cell.angle_gamma   90.00
#
_symmetry.space_group_name_H-M   'P 1'
#
loop_
_entity.id
_entity.type
_entity.pdbx_description
1 polymer ?
#
loop_
_entity_poly.entity_id
_entity_poly.type
_entity_poly.pdbx_seq_one_letter_code
_entity_poly.pdbx_strand_id
1 'polypeptide(L)'
;NFSGNIMYRPMPLASIMIWGYSWNSEISDKGEADFNGNSKGMGFGGRLTLNIPTIARIELSGNGRGKMKITTGTIPSNYRVNLGIQKSFLKNKLSVTLKVNDLFDTGKFIIDTSTDVTNSITQETYTQLMYAERQRQKRNTSIVLNYNFGKQQKKKWGRGNFSGRSGGMGGGGMEMDY
;
A
#
# COMPACT_ATOMS: atom_id res chain seq x y z
N ASN A 1 -17.68 6.61 2.31
CA ASN A 1 -16.31 6.39 1.87
C ASN A 1 -15.73 7.70 1.34
N PHE A 2 -14.53 8.03 1.73
CA PHE A 2 -13.79 9.20 1.23
C PHE A 2 -12.39 8.76 0.84
N SER A 3 -11.89 9.26 -0.29
CA SER A 3 -10.50 9.04 -0.70
C SER A 3 -9.98 10.26 -1.45
N GLY A 4 -8.69 10.52 -1.32
CA GLY A 4 -8.04 11.62 -2.01
C GLY A 4 -6.54 11.41 -2.13
N ASN A 5 -5.96 12.09 -3.12
CA ASN A 5 -4.52 12.14 -3.31
C ASN A 5 -4.07 13.54 -3.71
N ILE A 6 -2.85 13.88 -3.34
CA ILE A 6 -2.19 15.13 -3.71
C ILE A 6 -0.82 14.76 -4.26
N MET A 7 -0.48 15.32 -5.42
CA MET A 7 0.85 15.22 -5.99
C MET A 7 1.44 16.63 -6.10
N TYR A 8 2.61 16.81 -5.55
CA TYR A 8 3.35 18.06 -5.57
C TYR A 8 4.76 17.86 -6.12
N ARG A 9 5.16 18.72 -7.03
CA ARG A 9 6.50 18.72 -7.65
C ARG A 9 7.16 20.06 -7.42
N PRO A 10 7.84 20.26 -6.29
CA PRO A 10 8.48 21.53 -5.94
C PRO A 10 9.57 21.90 -6.94
N MET A 11 10.19 20.91 -7.58
CA MET A 11 11.23 21.09 -8.59
C MET A 11 11.27 19.88 -9.54
N PRO A 12 11.91 19.98 -10.71
CA PRO A 12 11.99 18.87 -11.69
C PRO A 12 12.62 17.59 -11.11
N LEU A 13 13.43 17.74 -10.08
CA LEU A 13 14.20 16.65 -9.47
C LEU A 13 13.45 15.94 -8.33
N ALA A 14 12.38 16.54 -7.80
CA ALA A 14 11.67 16.03 -6.64
C ALA A 14 10.17 15.94 -6.92
N SER A 15 9.56 14.84 -6.50
CA SER A 15 8.10 14.68 -6.46
C SER A 15 7.66 14.06 -5.15
N ILE A 16 6.57 14.59 -4.62
CA ILE A 16 5.91 14.11 -3.41
C ILE A 16 4.49 13.72 -3.80
N MET A 17 4.07 12.55 -3.39
CA MET A 17 2.69 12.10 -3.51
C MET A 17 2.20 11.64 -2.14
N ILE A 18 1.03 12.09 -1.75
CA ILE A 18 0.37 11.69 -0.51
C ILE A 18 -1.04 11.25 -0.87
N TRP A 19 -1.51 10.17 -0.28
CA TRP A 19 -2.87 9.69 -0.45
C TRP A 19 -3.46 9.23 0.87
N GLY A 20 -4.76 9.27 0.93
CA GLY A 20 -5.49 8.75 2.08
C GLY A 20 -6.90 8.34 1.69
N TYR A 21 -7.46 7.44 2.47
CA TYR A 21 -8.84 7.02 2.36
C TYR A 21 -9.42 6.70 3.73
N SER A 22 -10.72 6.89 3.84
CA SER A 22 -11.50 6.43 4.99
C SER A 22 -12.76 5.74 4.51
N TRP A 23 -13.23 4.80 5.27
CA TRP A 23 -14.45 4.09 5.02
C TRP A 23 -15.21 3.84 6.31
N ASN A 24 -16.53 3.83 6.18
CA ASN A 24 -17.47 3.43 7.21
C ASN A 24 -18.48 2.50 6.54
N SER A 25 -18.74 1.37 7.14
CA SER A 25 -19.71 0.39 6.66
C SER A 25 -20.58 -0.04 7.83
N GLU A 26 -21.89 0.08 7.67
CA GLU A 26 -22.89 -0.45 8.58
C GLU A 26 -23.47 -1.70 7.96
N ILE A 27 -23.43 -2.78 8.69
CA ILE A 27 -24.03 -4.05 8.30
C ILE A 27 -25.17 -4.29 9.29
N SER A 28 -26.38 -4.27 8.78
CA SER A 28 -27.57 -4.68 9.57
C SER A 28 -28.14 -5.93 8.90
N ASP A 29 -28.20 -7.01 9.62
CA ASP A 29 -28.95 -8.20 9.23
C ASP A 29 -30.27 -8.21 9.99
N LYS A 30 -31.37 -8.26 9.25
CA LYS A 30 -32.73 -8.37 9.80
C LYS A 30 -33.18 -9.82 9.90
N GLY A 31 -32.24 -10.77 9.84
CA GLY A 31 -32.49 -12.20 10.05
C GLY A 31 -32.74 -12.56 11.52
N GLU A 32 -32.78 -13.86 11.80
CA GLU A 32 -33.07 -14.40 13.14
C GLU A 32 -32.04 -14.02 14.24
N ALA A 33 -30.86 -13.55 13.86
CA ALA A 33 -29.88 -12.95 14.75
C ALA A 33 -29.81 -11.45 14.44
N ASP A 34 -30.32 -10.62 15.36
CA ASP A 34 -30.31 -9.15 15.29
C ASP A 34 -28.84 -8.66 15.32
N PHE A 35 -28.16 -8.76 14.18
CA PHE A 35 -26.75 -8.45 14.05
C PHE A 35 -26.55 -7.04 13.46
N ASN A 36 -26.21 -6.10 14.32
CA ASN A 36 -25.84 -4.74 13.92
C ASN A 36 -24.32 -4.55 14.05
N GLY A 37 -23.64 -4.51 12.93
CA GLY A 37 -22.21 -4.30 12.87
C GLY A 37 -21.82 -2.96 12.25
N ASN A 38 -20.98 -2.20 12.93
CA ASN A 38 -20.36 -1.01 12.36
C ASN A 38 -18.85 -1.22 12.22
N SER A 39 -18.37 -1.07 11.00
CA SER A 39 -16.97 -1.16 10.65
C SER A 39 -16.46 0.16 10.11
N LYS A 40 -15.37 0.68 10.66
CA LYS A 40 -14.73 1.89 10.17
C LYS A 40 -13.21 1.77 10.17
N GLY A 41 -12.59 2.38 9.18
CA GLY A 41 -11.15 2.39 9.05
C GLY A 41 -10.64 3.54 8.21
N MET A 42 -9.34 3.77 8.30
CA MET A 42 -8.62 4.73 7.48
C MET A 42 -7.28 4.15 7.03
N GLY A 43 -6.85 4.56 5.87
CA GLY A 43 -5.51 4.27 5.38
C GLY A 43 -4.87 5.51 4.78
N PHE A 44 -3.57 5.55 4.79
CA PHE A 44 -2.79 6.67 4.27
C PHE A 44 -1.47 6.17 3.73
N GLY A 45 -0.86 6.98 2.88
CA GLY A 45 0.47 6.69 2.39
C GLY A 45 1.08 7.88 1.70
N GLY A 46 2.35 7.71 1.35
CA GLY A 46 3.10 8.74 0.64
C GLY A 46 4.29 8.16 -0.10
N ARG A 47 4.75 8.92 -1.08
CA ARG A 47 5.95 8.62 -1.83
C ARG A 47 6.73 9.90 -2.08
N LEU A 48 7.99 9.88 -1.74
CA LEU A 48 8.97 10.90 -2.08
C LEU A 48 9.92 10.30 -3.12
N THR A 49 10.07 10.95 -4.25
CA THR A 49 11.03 10.57 -5.28
C THR A 49 12.00 11.71 -5.51
N LEU A 50 13.28 11.44 -5.41
CA LEU A 50 14.37 12.37 -5.72
C LEU A 50 15.17 11.82 -6.90
N ASN A 51 15.25 12.58 -7.98
CA ASN A 51 16.07 12.26 -9.15
C ASN A 51 17.29 13.19 -9.12
N ILE A 52 18.42 12.69 -8.64
CA ILE A 52 19.67 13.44 -8.61
C ILE A 52 20.44 13.09 -9.89
N PRO A 53 20.55 14.04 -10.86
CA PRO A 53 21.20 13.77 -12.14
C PRO A 53 22.58 13.17 -11.93
N THR A 54 22.93 12.19 -12.75
CA THR A 54 24.21 11.48 -12.75
C THR A 54 24.54 10.68 -11.49
N ILE A 55 23.86 10.92 -10.36
CA ILE A 55 24.15 10.26 -9.10
C ILE A 55 23.21 9.07 -8.90
N ALA A 56 21.93 9.30 -8.58
CA ALA A 56 20.96 8.25 -8.33
C ALA A 56 19.52 8.77 -8.33
N ARG A 57 18.57 7.85 -8.46
CA ARG A 57 17.17 8.05 -8.11
C ARG A 57 16.91 7.43 -6.75
N ILE A 58 16.38 8.20 -5.83
CA ILE A 58 16.03 7.74 -4.49
C ILE A 58 14.51 7.80 -4.37
N GLU A 59 13.91 6.75 -3.88
CA GLU A 59 12.49 6.68 -3.60
C GLU A 59 12.28 6.22 -2.15
N LEU A 60 11.56 7.03 -1.38
CA LEU A 60 11.05 6.66 -0.07
C LEU A 60 9.54 6.57 -0.18
N SER A 61 8.98 5.43 0.18
CA SER A 61 7.53 5.25 0.16
C SER A 61 7.06 4.66 1.48
N GLY A 62 5.89 5.09 1.92
CA GLY A 62 5.27 4.58 3.13
C GLY A 62 3.79 4.44 2.94
N ASN A 63 3.23 3.43 3.57
CA ASN A 63 1.80 3.26 3.66
C ASN A 63 1.44 2.71 5.04
N GLY A 64 0.26 3.08 5.50
CA GLY A 64 -0.24 2.64 6.78
C GLY A 64 -1.75 2.63 6.81
N ARG A 65 -2.26 1.97 7.81
CA ARG A 65 -3.65 2.06 8.19
C ARG A 65 -3.75 2.42 9.67
N GLY A 66 -4.75 3.22 10.00
CA GLY A 66 -5.11 3.49 11.38
C GLY A 66 -5.73 2.27 12.06
N LYS A 67 -6.02 2.40 13.33
CA LYS A 67 -6.81 1.43 14.08
C LYS A 67 -8.16 1.25 13.39
N MET A 68 -8.55 0.01 13.15
CA MET A 68 -9.77 -0.32 12.44
C MET A 68 -10.73 -1.04 13.39
N LYS A 69 -11.93 -0.50 13.52
CA LYS A 69 -13.02 -1.16 14.23
C LYS A 69 -13.72 -2.11 13.26
N ILE A 70 -13.89 -3.35 13.66
CA ILE A 70 -14.70 -4.35 12.97
C ILE A 70 -15.79 -4.81 13.93
N THR A 71 -16.81 -5.46 13.43
CA THR A 71 -17.96 -5.91 14.22
C THR A 71 -17.56 -6.76 15.42
N THR A 72 -16.58 -7.60 15.27
CA THR A 72 -16.13 -8.56 16.30
C THR A 72 -14.90 -8.10 17.08
N GLY A 73 -14.41 -6.87 16.87
CA GLY A 73 -13.22 -6.41 17.61
C GLY A 73 -12.49 -5.23 16.97
N THR A 74 -11.20 -5.24 17.13
CA THR A 74 -10.33 -4.16 16.68
C THR A 74 -9.09 -4.72 16.02
N ILE A 75 -8.73 -4.12 14.89
CA ILE A 75 -7.46 -4.37 14.22
C ILE A 75 -6.55 -3.17 14.51
N PRO A 76 -5.41 -3.35 15.17
CA PRO A 76 -4.48 -2.26 15.48
C PRO A 76 -3.94 -1.56 14.25
N SER A 77 -3.44 -0.34 14.42
CA SER A 77 -2.75 0.40 13.38
C SER A 77 -1.49 -0.35 12.92
N ASN A 78 -1.19 -0.20 11.64
CA ASN A 78 0.01 -0.78 11.03
C ASN A 78 0.56 0.19 10.01
N TYR A 79 1.88 0.29 9.90
CA TYR A 79 2.54 1.08 8.86
C TYR A 79 3.79 0.37 8.36
N ARG A 80 4.18 0.71 7.14
CA ARG A 80 5.38 0.17 6.51
C ARG A 80 6.07 1.28 5.71
N VAL A 81 7.39 1.31 5.79
CA VAL A 81 8.21 2.25 5.03
C VAL A 81 9.23 1.47 4.20
N ASN A 82 9.36 1.83 2.92
CA ASN A 82 10.27 1.21 1.98
C ASN A 82 11.21 2.26 1.40
N LEU A 83 12.44 1.85 1.15
CA LEU A 83 13.49 2.66 0.53
C LEU A 83 13.97 1.98 -0.74
N GLY A 84 14.05 2.73 -1.83
CA GLY A 84 14.64 2.31 -3.09
C GLY A 84 15.74 3.28 -3.51
N ILE A 85 16.89 2.77 -3.93
CA ILE A 85 17.98 3.58 -4.50
C ILE A 85 18.38 2.94 -5.82
N GLN A 86 18.22 3.66 -6.91
CA GLN A 86 18.55 3.21 -8.26
C GLN A 86 19.65 4.08 -8.85
N LYS A 87 20.66 3.44 -9.41
CA LYS A 87 21.71 4.10 -10.18
C LYS A 87 21.85 3.44 -11.55
N SER A 88 21.93 4.28 -12.58
CA SER A 88 22.17 3.84 -13.94
C SER A 88 23.63 4.04 -14.34
N PHE A 89 24.17 3.06 -15.05
CA PHE A 89 25.54 3.01 -15.54
C PHE A 89 25.57 2.74 -17.06
N LEU A 90 26.71 2.84 -17.68
CA LEU A 90 26.93 2.48 -19.08
C LEU A 90 25.93 3.17 -20.05
N LYS A 91 25.72 4.48 -19.87
CA LYS A 91 24.75 5.26 -20.68
C LYS A 91 23.35 4.66 -20.62
N ASN A 92 22.89 4.32 -19.40
CA ASN A 92 21.58 3.71 -19.09
C ASN A 92 21.40 2.27 -19.59
N LYS A 93 22.47 1.57 -19.98
CA LYS A 93 22.39 0.15 -20.32
C LYS A 93 22.32 -0.77 -19.09
N LEU A 94 22.95 -0.38 -18.00
CA LEU A 94 22.93 -1.11 -16.75
C LEU A 94 22.25 -0.26 -15.67
N SER A 95 21.27 -0.79 -14.98
CA SER A 95 20.74 -0.19 -13.77
C SER A 95 20.88 -1.14 -12.58
N VAL A 96 21.31 -0.58 -11.47
CA VAL A 96 21.42 -1.26 -10.19
C VAL A 96 20.42 -0.62 -9.24
N THR A 97 19.55 -1.42 -8.66
CA THR A 97 18.55 -0.95 -7.70
C THR A 97 18.72 -1.69 -6.39
N LEU A 98 18.97 -0.95 -5.32
CA LEU A 98 18.89 -1.43 -3.96
C LEU A 98 17.49 -1.14 -3.43
N LYS A 99 16.82 -2.16 -2.90
CA LYS A 99 15.50 -2.04 -2.28
C LYS A 99 15.57 -2.54 -0.84
N VAL A 100 15.01 -1.77 0.07
CA VAL A 100 14.80 -2.17 1.46
C VAL A 100 13.30 -2.05 1.73
N ASN A 101 12.64 -3.17 1.90
CA ASN A 101 11.24 -3.22 2.26
C ASN A 101 11.11 -3.31 3.78
N ASP A 102 10.12 -2.60 4.32
CA ASP A 102 9.84 -2.54 5.75
C ASP A 102 11.07 -2.11 6.57
N LEU A 103 11.58 -0.92 6.27
CA LEU A 103 12.80 -0.35 6.84
C LEU A 103 12.84 -0.42 8.37
N PHE A 104 11.70 -0.30 9.04
CA PHE A 104 11.57 -0.28 10.49
C PHE A 104 11.05 -1.59 11.10
N ASP A 105 10.82 -2.62 10.27
CA ASP A 105 10.26 -3.93 10.69
C ASP A 105 8.92 -3.82 11.42
N THR A 106 8.05 -2.95 10.90
CA THR A 106 6.74 -2.62 11.49
C THR A 106 5.56 -3.33 10.82
N GLY A 107 5.81 -4.10 9.76
CA GLY A 107 4.80 -4.74 8.92
C GLY A 107 4.10 -5.93 9.56
N LYS A 108 3.66 -5.82 10.81
CA LYS A 108 2.88 -6.85 11.52
C LYS A 108 1.40 -6.68 11.26
N PHE A 109 0.70 -7.79 11.10
CA PHE A 109 -0.75 -7.84 11.05
C PHE A 109 -1.26 -8.50 12.33
N ILE A 110 -1.97 -7.73 13.14
CA ILE A 110 -2.54 -8.19 14.41
C ILE A 110 -4.05 -8.11 14.30
N ILE A 111 -4.72 -9.16 14.76
CA ILE A 111 -6.16 -9.19 14.97
C ILE A 111 -6.37 -9.44 16.46
N ASP A 112 -7.13 -8.58 17.09
CA ASP A 112 -7.54 -8.69 18.47
C ASP A 112 -9.06 -8.57 18.50
N THR A 113 -9.73 -9.69 18.77
CA THR A 113 -11.19 -9.75 18.80
C THR A 113 -11.68 -10.30 20.13
N SER A 114 -12.76 -9.70 20.58
CA SER A 114 -13.51 -10.12 21.76
C SER A 114 -14.96 -10.26 21.36
N THR A 115 -15.53 -11.43 21.51
CA THR A 115 -16.92 -11.73 21.17
C THR A 115 -17.59 -12.43 22.34
N ASP A 116 -18.73 -11.91 22.74
CA ASP A 116 -19.57 -12.58 23.72
C ASP A 116 -20.43 -13.65 23.01
N VAL A 117 -20.31 -14.85 23.45
CA VAL A 117 -21.03 -16.01 22.92
C VAL A 117 -21.93 -16.57 24.01
N THR A 118 -23.22 -16.68 23.71
CA THR A 118 -24.18 -17.33 24.62
C THR A 118 -24.39 -18.76 24.18
N ASN A 119 -24.19 -19.69 25.10
CA ASN A 119 -24.47 -21.10 24.87
C ASN A 119 -25.99 -21.27 24.77
N SER A 120 -26.46 -21.79 23.65
CA SER A 120 -27.89 -21.96 23.38
C SER A 120 -28.59 -22.98 24.29
N ILE A 121 -27.83 -23.87 24.93
CA ILE A 121 -28.37 -24.93 25.83
C ILE A 121 -28.36 -24.46 27.27
N THR A 122 -27.22 -23.95 27.77
CA THR A 122 -27.06 -23.55 29.17
C THR A 122 -27.44 -22.10 29.44
N GLN A 123 -27.64 -21.28 28.39
CA GLN A 123 -27.90 -19.83 28.46
C GLN A 123 -26.78 -19.05 29.16
N GLU A 124 -25.62 -19.67 29.34
CA GLU A 124 -24.45 -19.02 29.92
C GLU A 124 -23.74 -18.21 28.85
N THR A 125 -23.37 -16.95 29.17
CA THR A 125 -22.61 -16.08 28.30
C THR A 125 -21.14 -16.11 28.71
N TYR A 126 -20.26 -16.37 27.76
CA TYR A 126 -18.81 -16.30 27.95
C TYR A 126 -18.17 -15.41 26.86
N THR A 127 -17.09 -14.74 27.24
CA THR A 127 -16.33 -13.91 26.31
C THR A 127 -15.25 -14.74 25.66
N GLN A 128 -15.34 -14.90 24.35
CA GLN A 128 -14.31 -15.54 23.54
C GLN A 128 -13.29 -14.48 23.08
N LEU A 129 -12.04 -14.64 23.48
CA LEU A 129 -10.93 -13.81 23.08
C LEU A 129 -10.13 -14.51 21.98
N MET A 130 -9.86 -13.82 20.88
CA MET A 130 -8.98 -14.31 19.82
C MET A 130 -7.89 -13.28 19.56
N TYR A 131 -6.64 -13.68 19.76
CA TYR A 131 -5.47 -12.91 19.38
C TYR A 131 -4.72 -13.66 18.28
N ALA A 132 -4.53 -13.00 17.14
CA ALA A 132 -3.74 -13.54 16.04
C ALA A 132 -2.72 -12.51 15.58
N GLU A 133 -1.45 -12.88 15.60
CA GLU A 133 -0.36 -12.07 15.06
C GLU A 133 0.22 -12.78 13.83
N ARG A 134 0.27 -12.08 12.70
CA ARG A 134 0.89 -12.55 11.47
C ARG A 134 1.97 -11.57 11.03
N GLN A 135 3.21 -12.00 11.08
CA GLN A 135 4.33 -11.29 10.50
C GLN A 135 4.66 -11.92 9.14
N ARG A 136 4.37 -11.22 8.05
CA ARG A 136 4.58 -11.76 6.69
C ARG A 136 6.05 -11.93 6.36
N GLN A 137 6.82 -10.89 6.57
CA GLN A 137 8.28 -10.87 6.36
C GLN A 137 8.85 -9.79 7.26
N LYS A 138 9.99 -10.07 7.85
CA LYS A 138 10.85 -9.05 8.44
C LYS A 138 11.42 -8.16 7.33
N ARG A 139 12.14 -7.11 7.72
CA ARG A 139 12.87 -6.25 6.78
C ARG A 139 13.57 -7.10 5.72
N ASN A 140 13.28 -6.81 4.47
CA ASN A 140 13.87 -7.50 3.33
C ASN A 140 14.69 -6.52 2.50
N THR A 141 15.93 -6.88 2.23
CA THR A 141 16.83 -6.11 1.38
C THR A 141 17.13 -6.92 0.12
N SER A 142 16.99 -6.30 -1.04
CA SER A 142 17.26 -6.91 -2.33
C SER A 142 18.04 -5.98 -3.24
N ILE A 143 18.87 -6.57 -4.09
CA ILE A 143 19.60 -5.87 -5.16
C ILE A 143 19.09 -6.41 -6.48
N VAL A 144 18.63 -5.51 -7.35
CA VAL A 144 18.15 -5.84 -8.69
C VAL A 144 19.10 -5.24 -9.71
N LEU A 145 19.58 -6.09 -10.62
CA LEU A 145 20.45 -5.72 -11.73
C LEU A 145 19.67 -5.87 -13.03
N ASN A 146 19.51 -4.77 -13.77
CA ASN A 146 18.90 -4.79 -15.10
C ASN A 146 19.91 -4.37 -16.14
N TYR A 147 20.15 -5.22 -17.13
CA TYR A 147 21.03 -4.92 -18.23
C TYR A 147 20.30 -4.99 -19.58
N ASN A 148 20.26 -3.89 -20.30
CA ASN A 148 19.60 -3.77 -21.60
C ASN A 148 20.60 -4.07 -22.71
N PHE A 149 20.44 -5.21 -23.39
CA PHE A 149 21.19 -5.59 -24.56
C PHE A 149 20.66 -4.91 -25.82
N GLY A 150 21.55 -4.56 -26.73
CA GLY A 150 21.18 -4.02 -28.04
C GLY A 150 21.05 -2.49 -28.10
N LYS A 151 20.59 -2.01 -29.26
CA LYS A 151 20.31 -0.57 -29.48
C LYS A 151 18.92 -0.24 -28.94
N GLN A 152 18.84 0.67 -27.99
CA GLN A 152 17.54 1.22 -27.59
C GLN A 152 16.90 1.93 -28.79
N GLN A 153 15.81 1.39 -29.30
CA GLN A 153 14.99 2.10 -30.26
C GLN A 153 14.41 3.33 -29.54
N LYS A 154 14.76 4.53 -30.02
CA LYS A 154 14.07 5.74 -29.57
C LYS A 154 12.58 5.53 -29.87
N LYS A 155 11.73 5.49 -28.85
CA LYS A 155 10.28 5.52 -29.04
C LYS A 155 9.98 6.74 -29.90
N LYS A 156 9.65 6.54 -31.17
CA LYS A 156 9.04 7.59 -31.98
C LYS A 156 7.71 7.90 -31.31
N TRP A 157 7.62 9.04 -30.67
CA TRP A 157 6.35 9.60 -30.25
C TRP A 157 5.53 9.80 -31.52
N GLY A 158 4.75 8.81 -31.90
CA GLY A 158 3.75 8.96 -32.93
C GLY A 158 2.77 9.99 -32.41
N ARG A 159 2.60 11.05 -33.17
CA ARG A 159 1.54 12.05 -33.03
C ARG A 159 0.22 11.33 -33.34
N GLY A 160 -0.23 10.50 -32.39
CA GLY A 160 -1.49 9.78 -32.48
C GLY A 160 -2.62 10.78 -32.26
N ASN A 161 -3.42 10.93 -33.28
CA ASN A 161 -4.71 11.59 -33.29
C ASN A 161 -5.54 11.20 -32.04
N PHE A 162 -5.78 12.14 -31.16
CA PHE A 162 -6.67 11.99 -30.02
C PHE A 162 -8.12 12.10 -30.52
N SER A 163 -8.68 11.00 -31.02
CA SER A 163 -10.13 10.87 -31.16
C SER A 163 -10.63 10.13 -29.93
N GLY A 164 -11.51 10.82 -29.19
CA GLY A 164 -11.95 10.45 -27.87
C GLY A 164 -12.56 9.05 -27.75
N ARG A 165 -12.22 8.42 -26.64
CA ARG A 165 -13.13 7.51 -25.96
C ARG A 165 -12.89 7.59 -24.46
N SER A 166 -13.88 8.11 -23.78
CA SER A 166 -14.11 8.07 -22.34
C SER A 166 -13.99 6.63 -21.81
N GLY A 167 -13.27 6.44 -20.72
CA GLY A 167 -13.39 5.23 -19.93
C GLY A 167 -12.07 4.71 -19.38
N GLY A 168 -11.93 4.72 -18.07
CA GLY A 168 -11.01 3.87 -17.34
C GLY A 168 -9.82 4.57 -16.71
N MET A 169 -9.97 4.95 -15.47
CA MET A 169 -8.89 5.25 -14.53
C MET A 169 -8.05 3.99 -14.33
N GLY A 170 -6.95 3.87 -15.06
CA GLY A 170 -5.91 2.87 -14.83
C GLY A 170 -4.76 3.53 -14.10
N GLY A 171 -4.63 3.24 -12.81
CA GLY A 171 -3.44 3.60 -12.05
C GLY A 171 -2.23 2.88 -12.63
N GLY A 172 -1.29 3.63 -13.21
CA GLY A 172 0.00 3.12 -13.64
C GLY A 172 0.85 2.78 -12.41
N GLY A 173 0.62 1.61 -11.85
CA GLY A 173 1.58 0.95 -10.98
C GLY A 173 2.75 0.50 -11.85
N MET A 174 3.99 0.75 -11.41
CA MET A 174 5.11 -0.01 -11.94
C MET A 174 4.85 -1.47 -11.60
N GLU A 175 4.39 -2.26 -12.55
CA GLU A 175 4.44 -3.71 -12.45
C GLU A 175 5.91 -4.08 -12.29
N MET A 176 6.23 -4.52 -11.11
CA MET A 176 7.44 -5.25 -10.86
C MET A 176 7.05 -6.72 -10.94
N ASP A 177 7.16 -7.29 -12.13
CA ASP A 177 7.13 -8.73 -12.30
C ASP A 177 8.25 -9.35 -11.47
N TYR A 178 7.87 -10.35 -10.73
CA TYR A 178 8.73 -11.16 -9.86
C TYR A 178 9.61 -12.08 -10.69
#